data_0e9976de930d435e829b713b2e74db31
#
_entry.id   0e9976de930d435e829b713b2e74db31
#
_cell.length_a   1.000
_cell.length_b   1.000
_cell.length_c   1.000
_cell.angle_alpha   90.00
_cell.angle_beta   90.00
_cell.angle_gamma   90.00
#
_symmetry.space_group_name_H-M   'P 1'
#
loop_
_entity.id
_entity.type
_entity.pdbx_description
1 polymer ?
#
loop_
_entity_poly.entity_id
_entity_poly.type
_entity_poly.pdbx_seq_one_letter_code
_entity_poly.pdbx_strand_id
1 'polypeptide(L)'
;MKRGWLIFSCAACLCLSGCAAGSGGGDKPALPQPEQTAGRAPGKSAAQLVPERLEKNESGVPMLKVYDVKNEKLETLSVEDYLPAVLAGEMAGDWPLEALKAQAILARTFVLQFVSQKESMYDGADISTDIKEAQAYDAAGVNARIREAVKETRGEVLNAGGELPYAWFHAHSGGLTARAKEGLDYEKAEPGYTQCVKGMENDEAPAEAAHWQASFSMDEVMAAAKASGVIVDKVESIAIGQRGESGRAKTLLISGKS
;
A
#
# COMPACT_ATOMS: atom_id res chain seq x y z
N MET A 1 27.00 7.49 -0.77
CA MET A 1 26.48 6.54 0.24
C MET A 1 24.98 6.37 -0.05
N LYS A 2 24.61 5.24 -0.67
CA LYS A 2 23.21 4.96 -1.05
C LYS A 2 22.50 4.39 0.18
N ARG A 3 21.59 5.15 0.77
CA ARG A 3 20.69 4.67 1.82
C ARG A 3 19.58 3.85 1.16
N GLY A 4 19.62 2.52 1.37
CA GLY A 4 18.57 1.61 0.94
C GLY A 4 17.35 1.78 1.84
N TRP A 5 16.19 2.00 1.25
CA TRP A 5 14.90 2.03 1.91
C TRP A 5 14.41 0.60 2.10
N LEU A 6 14.26 0.19 3.35
CA LEU A 6 13.54 -1.04 3.71
C LEU A 6 12.06 -0.68 3.86
N ILE A 7 11.28 -0.98 2.83
CA ILE A 7 9.81 -1.03 2.95
C ILE A 7 9.49 -2.40 3.56
N PHE A 8 9.10 -2.43 4.82
CA PHE A 8 8.54 -3.63 5.43
C PHE A 8 7.13 -3.83 4.88
N SER A 9 7.01 -4.63 3.82
CA SER A 9 5.75 -5.25 3.44
C SER A 9 5.62 -6.54 4.25
N CYS A 10 4.71 -6.55 5.22
CA CYS A 10 4.38 -7.75 5.98
C CYS A 10 3.34 -8.53 5.18
N ALA A 11 3.80 -9.32 4.22
CA ALA A 11 2.95 -10.31 3.55
C ALA A 11 3.34 -11.70 4.05
N ALA A 12 2.69 -12.15 5.13
CA ALA A 12 2.64 -13.56 5.50
C ALA A 12 1.17 -13.98 5.52
N CYS A 13 0.67 -14.39 4.36
CA CYS A 13 -0.65 -15.02 4.23
C CYS A 13 -0.45 -16.54 4.28
N LEU A 14 -0.70 -17.15 5.43
CA LEU A 14 -0.90 -18.60 5.57
C LEU A 14 -2.39 -18.87 5.62
N CYS A 15 -2.90 -19.49 4.54
CA CYS A 15 -4.28 -19.96 4.44
C CYS A 15 -4.49 -21.20 5.30
N LEU A 16 -5.45 -21.16 6.23
CA LEU A 16 -6.11 -22.33 6.75
C LEU A 16 -7.62 -22.14 6.63
N SER A 17 -8.21 -23.09 5.88
CA SER A 17 -9.64 -23.19 5.60
C SER A 17 -10.41 -23.63 6.84
N GLY A 18 -11.57 -22.99 7.08
CA GLY A 18 -12.56 -23.47 8.04
C GLY A 18 -13.92 -22.88 7.72
N CYS A 19 -14.79 -23.71 7.14
CA CYS A 19 -16.21 -23.41 6.94
C CYS A 19 -17.00 -23.40 8.25
N ALA A 20 -17.84 -22.38 8.48
CA ALA A 20 -19.09 -22.56 9.17
C ALA A 20 -20.12 -21.50 8.72
N ALA A 21 -21.23 -21.96 8.23
CA ALA A 21 -22.39 -21.12 7.86
C ALA A 21 -23.15 -20.71 9.11
N GLY A 22 -23.47 -19.43 9.23
CA GLY A 22 -24.36 -18.89 10.23
C GLY A 22 -25.16 -17.74 9.64
N SER A 23 -26.46 -17.98 9.39
CA SER A 23 -27.43 -16.98 8.93
C SER A 23 -27.86 -16.10 10.11
N GLY A 24 -27.57 -14.80 10.03
CA GLY A 24 -28.09 -13.80 10.96
C GLY A 24 -28.30 -12.49 10.19
N GLY A 25 -29.57 -12.19 9.87
CA GLY A 25 -29.95 -10.90 9.30
C GLY A 25 -29.82 -9.79 10.35
N GLY A 26 -28.85 -8.92 10.17
CA GLY A 26 -28.72 -7.67 10.91
C GLY A 26 -28.64 -6.53 9.91
N ASP A 27 -29.43 -5.47 10.15
CA ASP A 27 -29.43 -4.24 9.37
C ASP A 27 -27.99 -3.70 9.22
N LYS A 28 -27.49 -3.66 8.00
CA LYS A 28 -26.18 -3.05 7.70
C LYS A 28 -26.31 -1.54 7.96
N PRO A 29 -25.42 -0.95 8.78
CA PRO A 29 -25.35 0.51 8.88
C PRO A 29 -25.03 1.08 7.50
N ALA A 30 -25.84 2.06 7.07
CA ALA A 30 -25.62 2.78 5.82
C ALA A 30 -24.23 3.43 5.85
N LEU A 31 -23.45 3.17 4.82
CA LEU A 31 -22.15 3.84 4.61
C LEU A 31 -22.40 5.36 4.56
N PRO A 32 -21.58 6.18 5.23
CA PRO A 32 -21.68 7.62 5.09
C PRO A 32 -21.50 7.98 3.62
N GLN A 33 -22.49 8.66 3.07
CA GLN A 33 -22.42 9.22 1.71
C GLN A 33 -21.26 10.22 1.68
N PRO A 34 -20.40 10.19 0.65
CA PRO A 34 -19.35 11.20 0.52
C PRO A 34 -20.04 12.58 0.40
N GLU A 35 -19.69 13.50 1.29
CA GLU A 35 -20.09 14.89 1.16
C GLU A 35 -19.64 15.41 -0.20
N GLN A 36 -20.59 15.79 -1.04
CA GLN A 36 -20.31 16.46 -2.30
C GLN A 36 -19.74 17.84 -1.97
N THR A 37 -18.42 17.95 -1.98
CA THR A 37 -17.75 19.25 -1.88
C THR A 37 -18.04 20.03 -3.14
N ALA A 38 -19.02 20.93 -3.06
CA ALA A 38 -19.32 21.89 -4.11
C ALA A 38 -18.10 22.78 -4.37
N GLY A 39 -17.67 22.88 -5.62
CA GLY A 39 -16.81 23.96 -6.09
C GLY A 39 -15.36 23.64 -6.39
N ARG A 40 -14.99 22.39 -6.71
CA ARG A 40 -13.65 22.08 -7.23
C ARG A 40 -13.63 22.18 -8.74
N ALA A 41 -12.68 22.95 -9.32
CA ALA A 41 -12.42 22.96 -10.76
C ALA A 41 -12.29 21.51 -11.28
N PRO A 42 -12.80 21.21 -12.51
CA PRO A 42 -12.70 19.87 -13.06
C PRO A 42 -11.23 19.47 -13.13
N GLY A 43 -10.86 18.45 -12.35
CA GLY A 43 -9.52 17.85 -12.38
C GLY A 43 -9.29 17.15 -13.72
N LYS A 44 -8.03 16.83 -14.01
CA LYS A 44 -7.67 16.02 -15.19
C LYS A 44 -8.51 14.73 -15.21
N SER A 45 -8.94 14.31 -16.40
CA SER A 45 -9.56 13.00 -16.59
C SER A 45 -8.53 11.87 -16.35
N ALA A 46 -8.99 10.65 -16.09
CA ALA A 46 -8.10 9.49 -15.94
C ALA A 46 -7.13 9.33 -17.12
N ALA A 47 -7.60 9.57 -18.35
CA ALA A 47 -6.77 9.51 -19.56
C ALA A 47 -5.63 10.57 -19.60
N GLN A 48 -5.84 11.72 -18.94
CA GLN A 48 -4.85 12.79 -18.81
C GLN A 48 -3.87 12.57 -17.65
N LEU A 49 -4.13 11.57 -16.79
CA LEU A 49 -3.25 11.17 -15.69
C LEU A 49 -2.29 10.05 -16.09
N VAL A 50 -2.51 9.42 -17.24
CA VAL A 50 -1.58 8.40 -17.76
C VAL A 50 -0.27 9.07 -18.17
N PRO A 51 0.90 8.57 -17.70
CA PRO A 51 2.20 9.12 -18.09
C PRO A 51 2.40 9.13 -19.61
N GLU A 52 2.81 10.27 -20.14
CA GLU A 52 3.00 10.45 -21.61
C GLU A 52 4.07 9.53 -22.20
N ARG A 53 5.04 9.10 -21.37
CA ARG A 53 6.12 8.20 -21.79
C ARG A 53 5.65 6.76 -22.07
N LEU A 54 4.45 6.38 -21.62
CA LEU A 54 3.91 5.06 -21.89
C LEU A 54 3.27 5.00 -23.28
N GLU A 55 3.71 4.06 -24.07
CA GLU A 55 3.05 3.70 -25.31
C GLU A 55 1.63 3.18 -25.01
N LYS A 56 0.74 3.31 -25.98
CA LYS A 56 -0.62 2.78 -25.88
C LYS A 56 -0.85 1.78 -27.00
N ASN A 57 -1.55 0.70 -26.70
CA ASN A 57 -1.98 -0.25 -27.72
C ASN A 57 -3.11 0.36 -28.61
N GLU A 58 -3.56 -0.39 -29.62
CA GLU A 58 -4.64 0.02 -30.52
C GLU A 58 -5.96 0.38 -29.82
N SER A 59 -6.21 -0.17 -28.62
CA SER A 59 -7.36 0.13 -27.78
C SER A 59 -7.13 1.29 -26.81
N GLY A 60 -5.99 2.00 -26.92
CA GLY A 60 -5.64 3.14 -26.08
C GLY A 60 -5.20 2.78 -24.65
N VAL A 61 -4.93 1.50 -24.37
CA VAL A 61 -4.48 1.03 -23.06
C VAL A 61 -2.97 1.22 -22.93
N PRO A 62 -2.48 1.80 -21.80
CA PRO A 62 -1.05 1.95 -21.56
C PRO A 62 -0.33 0.61 -21.51
N MET A 63 0.85 0.57 -22.11
CA MET A 63 1.74 -0.59 -22.15
C MET A 63 2.91 -0.37 -21.19
N LEU A 64 3.31 -1.43 -20.49
CA LEU A 64 4.40 -1.48 -19.53
C LEU A 64 5.48 -2.45 -20.01
N LYS A 65 6.72 -2.05 -19.91
CA LYS A 65 7.88 -2.96 -19.95
C LYS A 65 8.08 -3.50 -18.53
N VAL A 66 7.70 -4.74 -18.30
CA VAL A 66 7.74 -5.40 -16.98
C VAL A 66 8.91 -6.35 -16.93
N TYR A 67 9.79 -6.20 -15.94
CA TYR A 67 10.83 -7.19 -15.68
C TYR A 67 10.28 -8.27 -14.76
N ASP A 68 10.11 -9.48 -15.27
CA ASP A 68 9.72 -10.67 -14.51
C ASP A 68 10.97 -11.23 -13.80
N VAL A 69 11.03 -11.02 -12.50
CA VAL A 69 12.17 -11.43 -11.66
C VAL A 69 12.32 -12.95 -11.59
N LYS A 70 11.21 -13.68 -11.60
CA LYS A 70 11.21 -15.14 -11.52
C LYS A 70 11.77 -15.80 -12.78
N ASN A 71 11.46 -15.25 -13.94
CA ASN A 71 11.86 -15.78 -15.24
C ASN A 71 13.05 -15.00 -15.85
N GLU A 72 13.55 -13.96 -15.16
CA GLU A 72 14.68 -13.11 -15.57
C GLU A 72 14.50 -12.54 -16.99
N LYS A 73 13.30 -12.08 -17.32
CA LYS A 73 12.97 -11.57 -18.66
C LYS A 73 12.18 -10.28 -18.63
N LEU A 74 12.38 -9.48 -19.68
CA LEU A 74 11.59 -8.31 -19.95
C LEU A 74 10.40 -8.68 -20.83
N GLU A 75 9.20 -8.32 -20.40
CA GLU A 75 7.95 -8.52 -21.12
C GLU A 75 7.24 -7.19 -21.34
N THR A 76 6.46 -7.10 -22.41
CA THR A 76 5.58 -5.95 -22.64
C THR A 76 4.13 -6.39 -22.39
N LEU A 77 3.51 -5.82 -21.36
CA LEU A 77 2.14 -6.11 -20.95
C LEU A 77 1.32 -4.82 -20.97
N SER A 78 0.02 -4.92 -21.24
CA SER A 78 -0.86 -3.80 -20.92
C SER A 78 -0.98 -3.64 -19.39
N VAL A 79 -1.26 -2.43 -18.92
CA VAL A 79 -1.55 -2.21 -17.48
C VAL A 79 -2.66 -3.16 -17.04
N GLU A 80 -3.68 -3.37 -17.86
CA GLU A 80 -4.83 -4.22 -17.53
C GLU A 80 -4.49 -5.72 -17.51
N ASP A 81 -3.44 -6.16 -18.23
CA ASP A 81 -2.97 -7.55 -18.18
C ASP A 81 -1.97 -7.79 -17.02
N TYR A 82 -1.27 -6.73 -16.57
CA TYR A 82 -0.38 -6.77 -15.43
C TYR A 82 -1.14 -6.84 -14.09
N LEU A 83 -2.22 -6.05 -13.96
CA LEU A 83 -2.96 -5.88 -12.69
C LEU A 83 -3.57 -7.16 -12.08
N PRO A 84 -4.09 -8.14 -12.83
CA PRO A 84 -4.66 -9.34 -12.21
C PRO A 84 -3.66 -10.09 -11.32
N ALA A 85 -2.40 -10.17 -11.73
CA ALA A 85 -1.36 -10.83 -10.93
C ALA A 85 -0.93 -9.99 -9.72
N VAL A 86 -0.98 -8.66 -9.82
CA VAL A 86 -0.81 -7.77 -8.66
C VAL A 86 -1.92 -7.99 -7.64
N LEU A 87 -3.18 -8.01 -8.07
CA LEU A 87 -4.31 -8.25 -7.16
C LEU A 87 -4.18 -9.61 -6.46
N ALA A 88 -3.81 -10.65 -7.20
CA ALA A 88 -3.62 -11.99 -6.63
C ALA A 88 -2.47 -12.05 -5.61
N GLY A 89 -1.46 -11.21 -5.76
CA GLY A 89 -0.36 -11.07 -4.79
C GLY A 89 -0.72 -10.26 -3.55
N GLU A 90 -1.66 -9.33 -3.67
CA GLU A 90 -2.02 -8.40 -2.58
C GLU A 90 -3.26 -8.82 -1.79
N MET A 91 -4.18 -9.59 -2.40
CA MET A 91 -5.45 -9.96 -1.78
C MET A 91 -5.83 -11.41 -2.09
N ALA A 92 -6.51 -12.07 -1.16
CA ALA A 92 -7.12 -13.35 -1.43
C ALA A 92 -8.22 -13.24 -2.51
N GLY A 93 -8.17 -14.09 -3.51
CA GLY A 93 -9.03 -13.99 -4.70
C GLY A 93 -10.50 -14.36 -4.47
N ASP A 94 -10.89 -14.77 -3.26
CA ASP A 94 -12.27 -15.07 -2.82
C ASP A 94 -12.93 -13.89 -2.08
N TRP A 95 -12.22 -12.79 -1.87
CA TRP A 95 -12.78 -11.59 -1.25
C TRP A 95 -13.97 -11.03 -2.04
N PRO A 96 -14.84 -10.21 -1.39
CA PRO A 96 -15.95 -9.56 -2.06
C PRO A 96 -15.51 -8.81 -3.32
N LEU A 97 -16.29 -8.91 -4.40
CA LEU A 97 -15.95 -8.31 -5.69
C LEU A 97 -15.67 -6.81 -5.57
N GLU A 98 -16.46 -6.08 -4.78
CA GLU A 98 -16.26 -4.64 -4.57
C GLU A 98 -14.94 -4.31 -3.87
N ALA A 99 -14.46 -5.17 -2.96
CA ALA A 99 -13.15 -5.00 -2.35
C ALA A 99 -12.02 -5.22 -3.37
N LEU A 100 -12.14 -6.24 -4.21
CA LEU A 100 -11.20 -6.50 -5.31
C LEU A 100 -11.21 -5.36 -6.34
N LYS A 101 -12.37 -4.77 -6.66
CA LYS A 101 -12.49 -3.59 -7.52
C LYS A 101 -11.77 -2.38 -6.91
N ALA A 102 -11.96 -2.12 -5.62
CA ALA A 102 -11.27 -1.04 -4.93
C ALA A 102 -9.74 -1.23 -5.01
N GLN A 103 -9.25 -2.45 -4.76
CA GLN A 103 -7.83 -2.77 -4.88
C GLN A 103 -7.32 -2.65 -6.32
N ALA A 104 -8.12 -2.99 -7.32
CA ALA A 104 -7.75 -2.81 -8.73
C ALA A 104 -7.51 -1.34 -9.08
N ILE A 105 -8.38 -0.44 -8.59
CA ILE A 105 -8.22 1.01 -8.77
C ILE A 105 -6.96 1.51 -8.04
N LEU A 106 -6.73 1.06 -6.80
CA LEU A 106 -5.53 1.39 -6.02
C LEU A 106 -4.26 0.91 -6.72
N ALA A 107 -4.22 -0.35 -7.15
CA ALA A 107 -3.07 -0.95 -7.81
C ALA A 107 -2.76 -0.25 -9.14
N ARG A 108 -3.78 0.03 -9.94
CA ARG A 108 -3.63 0.79 -11.20
C ARG A 108 -3.07 2.18 -10.96
N THR A 109 -3.59 2.88 -9.95
CA THR A 109 -3.10 4.20 -9.54
C THR A 109 -1.65 4.14 -9.12
N PHE A 110 -1.27 3.15 -8.29
CA PHE A 110 0.12 2.95 -7.87
C PHE A 110 1.06 2.75 -9.05
N VAL A 111 0.73 1.82 -9.96
CA VAL A 111 1.57 1.52 -11.13
C VAL A 111 1.81 2.76 -11.99
N LEU A 112 0.73 3.48 -12.33
CA LEU A 112 0.85 4.68 -13.15
C LEU A 112 1.60 5.81 -12.44
N GLN A 113 1.39 5.97 -11.13
CA GLN A 113 2.10 6.94 -10.30
C GLN A 113 3.59 6.58 -10.21
N PHE A 114 3.92 5.31 -9.95
CA PHE A 114 5.29 4.82 -9.91
C PHE A 114 6.01 5.13 -11.22
N VAL A 115 5.44 4.71 -12.34
CA VAL A 115 6.00 4.93 -13.67
C VAL A 115 6.14 6.42 -13.99
N SER A 116 5.27 7.30 -13.48
CA SER A 116 5.37 8.75 -13.74
C SER A 116 6.55 9.41 -13.03
N GLN A 117 7.05 8.84 -11.92
CA GLN A 117 8.01 9.49 -11.03
C GLN A 117 9.32 8.73 -10.81
N LYS A 118 9.36 7.46 -11.16
CA LYS A 118 10.50 6.58 -10.92
C LYS A 118 10.89 5.82 -12.18
N GLU A 119 12.13 5.39 -12.19
CA GLU A 119 12.64 4.37 -13.09
C GLU A 119 12.74 3.05 -12.33
N SER A 120 12.56 1.94 -13.03
CA SER A 120 12.78 0.60 -12.46
C SER A 120 14.25 0.42 -12.07
N MET A 121 14.49 -0.40 -11.05
CA MET A 121 15.84 -0.84 -10.71
C MET A 121 16.39 -1.85 -11.73
N TYR A 122 15.56 -2.34 -12.62
CA TYR A 122 15.91 -3.28 -13.70
C TYR A 122 16.02 -2.54 -15.04
N ASP A 123 17.17 -2.65 -15.67
CA ASP A 123 17.48 -1.92 -16.88
C ASP A 123 16.47 -2.19 -18.01
N GLY A 124 16.01 -1.13 -18.65
CA GLY A 124 15.04 -1.18 -19.74
C GLY A 124 13.58 -1.46 -19.32
N ALA A 125 13.29 -1.65 -18.03
CA ALA A 125 11.94 -1.85 -17.53
C ALA A 125 11.28 -0.54 -17.07
N ASP A 126 9.95 -0.48 -17.14
CA ASP A 126 9.15 0.56 -16.50
C ASP A 126 8.85 0.21 -15.04
N ILE A 127 8.69 -1.09 -14.75
CA ILE A 127 8.37 -1.67 -13.44
C ILE A 127 8.80 -3.14 -13.43
N SER A 128 8.92 -3.74 -12.24
CA SER A 128 9.22 -5.16 -12.10
C SER A 128 8.19 -5.90 -11.26
N THR A 129 8.33 -7.24 -11.21
CA THR A 129 7.56 -8.10 -10.29
C THR A 129 8.27 -8.26 -8.94
N ASP A 130 9.32 -7.48 -8.66
CA ASP A 130 10.01 -7.48 -7.35
C ASP A 130 9.20 -6.66 -6.33
N ILE A 131 8.76 -7.33 -5.26
CA ILE A 131 8.04 -6.68 -4.15
C ILE A 131 8.87 -5.57 -3.48
N LYS A 132 10.20 -5.61 -3.60
CA LYS A 132 11.07 -4.54 -3.07
C LYS A 132 11.01 -3.26 -3.89
N GLU A 133 10.59 -3.37 -5.14
CA GLU A 133 10.45 -2.23 -6.02
C GLU A 133 9.01 -1.71 -6.06
N ALA A 134 8.04 -2.60 -6.17
CA ALA A 134 6.65 -2.25 -6.48
C ALA A 134 5.66 -2.97 -5.56
N GLN A 135 4.78 -3.78 -6.11
CA GLN A 135 3.70 -4.50 -5.42
C GLN A 135 3.95 -6.00 -5.47
N ALA A 136 3.31 -6.76 -4.58
CA ALA A 136 3.31 -8.21 -4.68
C ALA A 136 2.73 -8.65 -6.05
N TYR A 137 3.24 -9.76 -6.58
CA TYR A 137 2.87 -10.26 -7.89
C TYR A 137 2.75 -11.78 -7.87
N ASP A 138 1.54 -12.30 -8.11
CA ASP A 138 1.26 -13.74 -8.19
C ASP A 138 0.41 -14.09 -9.41
N ALA A 139 1.06 -14.45 -10.51
CA ALA A 139 0.37 -14.84 -11.73
C ALA A 139 -0.39 -16.17 -11.57
N ALA A 140 0.03 -17.05 -10.66
CA ALA A 140 -0.61 -18.36 -10.44
C ALA A 140 -1.92 -18.25 -9.65
N GLY A 141 -2.03 -17.22 -8.75
CA GLY A 141 -3.22 -16.98 -7.94
C GLY A 141 -4.37 -16.29 -8.68
N VAL A 142 -4.18 -15.91 -9.94
CA VAL A 142 -5.21 -15.19 -10.72
C VAL A 142 -6.41 -16.07 -11.02
N ASN A 143 -7.58 -15.69 -10.54
CA ASN A 143 -8.86 -16.38 -10.79
C ASN A 143 -9.86 -15.51 -11.57
N ALA A 144 -11.06 -16.06 -11.85
CA ALA A 144 -12.09 -15.38 -12.64
C ALA A 144 -12.60 -14.09 -11.96
N ARG A 145 -12.76 -14.10 -10.63
CA ARG A 145 -13.26 -12.94 -9.86
C ARG A 145 -12.25 -11.77 -9.87
N ILE A 146 -10.95 -12.06 -9.76
CA ILE A 146 -9.89 -11.06 -9.91
C ILE A 146 -9.93 -10.43 -11.30
N ARG A 147 -10.06 -11.25 -12.35
CA ARG A 147 -10.16 -10.75 -13.73
C ARG A 147 -11.40 -9.87 -13.93
N GLU A 148 -12.52 -10.28 -13.34
CA GLU A 148 -13.77 -9.51 -13.35
C GLU A 148 -13.59 -8.14 -12.69
N ALA A 149 -12.98 -8.08 -11.50
CA ALA A 149 -12.71 -6.84 -10.79
C ALA A 149 -11.86 -5.86 -11.62
N VAL A 150 -10.77 -6.32 -12.23
CA VAL A 150 -9.93 -5.50 -13.10
C VAL A 150 -10.69 -5.03 -14.34
N LYS A 151 -11.46 -5.93 -14.96
CA LYS A 151 -12.26 -5.61 -16.15
C LYS A 151 -13.34 -4.57 -15.87
N GLU A 152 -14.06 -4.69 -14.76
CA GLU A 152 -15.16 -3.78 -14.42
C GLU A 152 -14.68 -2.39 -13.98
N THR A 153 -13.43 -2.29 -13.52
CA THR A 153 -12.79 -1.01 -13.16
C THR A 153 -11.79 -0.53 -14.19
N ARG A 154 -11.86 -1.03 -15.42
CA ARG A 154 -10.89 -0.74 -16.48
C ARG A 154 -10.69 0.77 -16.65
N GLY A 155 -9.43 1.20 -16.59
CA GLY A 155 -9.04 2.61 -16.76
C GLY A 155 -9.37 3.53 -15.59
N GLU A 156 -10.02 3.05 -14.53
CA GLU A 156 -10.31 3.86 -13.35
C GLU A 156 -9.07 4.02 -12.47
N VAL A 157 -8.81 5.24 -12.03
CA VAL A 157 -7.71 5.63 -11.15
C VAL A 157 -8.17 6.65 -10.12
N LEU A 158 -7.46 6.73 -9.01
CA LEU A 158 -7.63 7.82 -8.05
C LEU A 158 -7.07 9.12 -8.63
N ASN A 159 -7.73 10.21 -8.30
CA ASN A 159 -7.33 11.56 -8.70
C ASN A 159 -7.32 12.49 -7.49
N ALA A 160 -6.15 13.01 -7.15
CA ALA A 160 -5.97 13.98 -6.08
C ALA A 160 -5.61 15.35 -6.63
N GLY A 161 -6.66 16.11 -7.03
CA GLY A 161 -6.46 17.48 -7.52
C GLY A 161 -5.81 17.60 -8.90
N GLY A 162 -5.96 16.58 -9.76
CA GLY A 162 -5.36 16.54 -11.09
C GLY A 162 -4.03 15.79 -11.17
N GLU A 163 -3.70 15.04 -10.11
CA GLU A 163 -2.51 14.20 -10.02
C GLU A 163 -2.84 12.82 -9.50
N LEU A 164 -2.02 11.82 -9.85
CA LEU A 164 -2.11 10.48 -9.28
C LEU A 164 -1.59 10.52 -7.83
N PRO A 165 -2.40 10.15 -6.82
CA PRO A 165 -1.91 10.07 -5.46
C PRO A 165 -0.97 8.87 -5.26
N TYR A 166 -0.15 8.92 -4.21
CA TYR A 166 0.45 7.71 -3.66
C TYR A 166 -0.67 6.83 -3.11
N ALA A 167 -0.98 5.76 -3.77
CA ALA A 167 -2.07 4.86 -3.41
C ALA A 167 -1.62 3.88 -2.30
N TRP A 168 -1.15 4.41 -1.17
CA TRP A 168 -0.77 3.60 -0.01
C TRP A 168 -1.99 2.95 0.61
N PHE A 169 -1.81 1.71 1.04
CA PHE A 169 -2.83 0.94 1.75
C PHE A 169 -2.19 0.08 2.85
N HIS A 170 -2.99 -0.49 3.71
CA HIS A 170 -2.58 -1.35 4.82
C HIS A 170 -3.64 -2.42 5.08
N ALA A 171 -3.22 -3.54 5.66
CA ALA A 171 -4.14 -4.61 6.04
C ALA A 171 -4.99 -4.23 7.27
N HIS A 172 -4.41 -3.52 8.24
CA HIS A 172 -5.06 -3.15 9.50
C HIS A 172 -4.47 -1.86 10.06
N SER A 173 -5.31 -0.90 10.43
CA SER A 173 -4.85 0.41 10.92
C SER A 173 -4.66 0.46 12.44
N GLY A 174 -5.11 -0.55 13.18
CA GLY A 174 -5.10 -0.52 14.64
C GLY A 174 -6.13 0.46 15.23
N GLY A 175 -7.21 0.75 14.49
CA GLY A 175 -8.32 1.58 14.93
C GLY A 175 -8.30 3.03 14.41
N LEU A 176 -7.12 3.60 14.18
CA LEU A 176 -6.94 4.91 13.55
C LEU A 176 -5.87 4.84 12.48
N THR A 177 -6.16 5.37 11.29
CA THR A 177 -5.13 5.52 10.25
C THR A 177 -4.10 6.57 10.68
N ALA A 178 -2.91 6.53 10.12
CA ALA A 178 -1.89 7.55 10.32
C ALA A 178 -1.71 8.38 9.05
N ARG A 179 -1.33 9.64 9.19
CA ARG A 179 -0.87 10.45 8.07
C ARG A 179 0.48 9.93 7.56
N ALA A 180 0.84 10.29 6.34
CA ALA A 180 2.04 9.75 5.69
C ALA A 180 3.33 10.03 6.49
N LYS A 181 3.48 11.23 7.04
CA LYS A 181 4.66 11.57 7.89
C LYS A 181 4.73 10.75 9.16
N GLU A 182 3.58 10.43 9.75
CA GLU A 182 3.54 9.66 10.98
C GLU A 182 3.69 8.15 10.72
N GLY A 183 3.02 7.64 9.69
CA GLY A 183 2.95 6.20 9.44
C GLY A 183 4.06 5.64 8.56
N LEU A 184 4.67 6.48 7.72
CA LEU A 184 5.62 6.06 6.68
C LEU A 184 6.97 6.79 6.75
N ASP A 185 7.20 7.63 7.77
CA ASP A 185 8.38 8.52 7.84
C ASP A 185 8.55 9.34 6.55
N TYR A 186 7.43 9.84 6.01
CA TYR A 186 7.41 10.54 4.75
C TYR A 186 8.04 11.93 4.86
N GLU A 187 9.15 12.17 4.18
CA GLU A 187 9.97 13.37 4.36
C GLU A 187 9.43 14.62 3.62
N LYS A 188 8.59 14.41 2.57
CA LYS A 188 8.04 15.53 1.78
C LYS A 188 6.86 16.20 2.51
N ALA A 189 6.22 17.17 1.86
CA ALA A 189 5.00 17.80 2.37
C ALA A 189 3.90 16.74 2.54
N GLU A 190 3.17 16.80 3.67
CA GLU A 190 2.06 15.90 3.95
C GLU A 190 1.00 15.99 2.83
N PRO A 191 0.67 14.88 2.15
CA PRO A 191 -0.35 14.93 1.12
C PRO A 191 -1.73 15.23 1.72
N GLY A 192 -2.46 16.18 1.13
CA GLY A 192 -3.76 16.61 1.67
C GLY A 192 -4.85 15.53 1.67
N TYR A 193 -4.64 14.42 0.97
CA TYR A 193 -5.55 13.27 0.94
C TYR A 193 -5.24 12.23 2.02
N THR A 194 -4.09 12.29 2.70
CA THR A 194 -3.79 11.41 3.84
C THR A 194 -4.36 12.01 5.11
N GLN A 195 -5.15 11.23 5.84
CA GLN A 195 -5.85 11.72 7.02
C GLN A 195 -5.82 10.68 8.15
N CYS A 196 -5.89 11.17 9.38
CA CYS A 196 -6.11 10.34 10.55
C CYS A 196 -7.63 10.15 10.69
N VAL A 197 -8.12 8.98 10.31
CA VAL A 197 -9.53 8.61 10.38
C VAL A 197 -9.71 7.29 11.11
N LYS A 198 -10.89 7.08 11.68
CA LYS A 198 -11.23 5.81 12.31
C LYS A 198 -11.23 4.71 11.25
N GLY A 199 -10.48 3.64 11.51
CA GLY A 199 -10.49 2.42 10.70
C GLY A 199 -11.85 1.72 10.78
N MET A 200 -12.15 0.93 9.76
CA MET A 200 -13.37 0.11 9.69
C MET A 200 -13.07 -1.37 10.01
N GLU A 201 -12.00 -1.57 10.77
CA GLU A 201 -11.58 -2.91 11.20
C GLU A 201 -12.67 -3.57 12.03
N ASN A 202 -12.74 -4.88 11.90
CA ASN A 202 -13.65 -5.76 12.64
C ASN A 202 -12.87 -6.98 13.19
N ASP A 203 -13.57 -7.86 13.89
CA ASP A 203 -13.00 -9.06 14.49
C ASP A 203 -12.66 -10.17 13.46
N GLU A 204 -12.93 -9.95 12.18
CA GLU A 204 -12.59 -10.88 11.09
C GLU A 204 -11.15 -10.71 10.57
N ALA A 205 -10.45 -9.65 11.01
CA ALA A 205 -9.06 -9.46 10.66
C ALA A 205 -8.20 -10.63 11.19
N PRO A 206 -7.22 -11.12 10.43
CA PRO A 206 -6.29 -12.14 10.90
C PRO A 206 -5.64 -11.72 12.21
N ALA A 207 -5.53 -12.64 13.16
CA ALA A 207 -5.03 -12.34 14.51
C ALA A 207 -3.63 -11.71 14.49
N GLU A 208 -2.78 -12.13 13.56
CA GLU A 208 -1.43 -11.60 13.35
C GLU A 208 -1.43 -10.16 12.81
N ALA A 209 -2.50 -9.73 12.14
CA ALA A 209 -2.65 -8.34 11.69
C ALA A 209 -3.27 -7.46 12.79
N ALA A 210 -4.21 -8.01 13.56
CA ALA A 210 -4.92 -7.28 14.61
C ALA A 210 -4.13 -7.22 15.92
N HIS A 211 -3.38 -8.28 16.24
CA HIS A 211 -2.63 -8.43 17.50
C HIS A 211 -1.21 -8.90 17.23
N TRP A 212 -0.26 -7.99 17.32
CA TRP A 212 1.15 -8.32 17.16
C TRP A 212 1.97 -7.76 18.31
N GLN A 213 3.10 -8.37 18.57
CA GLN A 213 4.12 -7.84 19.46
C GLN A 213 5.51 -8.02 18.86
N ALA A 214 6.41 -7.14 19.23
CA ALA A 214 7.82 -7.25 18.91
C ALA A 214 8.65 -7.11 20.17
N SER A 215 9.75 -7.85 20.24
CA SER A 215 10.73 -7.76 21.33
C SER A 215 12.08 -7.42 20.74
N PHE A 216 12.77 -6.51 21.36
CA PHE A 216 14.10 -6.07 20.95
C PHE A 216 15.08 -6.33 22.08
N SER A 217 16.24 -6.88 21.76
CA SER A 217 17.34 -6.97 22.69
C SER A 217 17.90 -5.58 23.01
N MET A 218 18.59 -5.45 24.12
CA MET A 218 19.23 -4.19 24.49
C MET A 218 20.25 -3.73 23.46
N ASP A 219 20.98 -4.68 22.84
CA ASP A 219 21.97 -4.37 21.80
C ASP A 219 21.31 -3.79 20.55
N GLU A 220 20.14 -4.29 20.14
CA GLU A 220 19.36 -3.72 19.03
C GLU A 220 18.87 -2.32 19.35
N VAL A 221 18.39 -2.09 20.58
CA VAL A 221 17.96 -0.75 21.02
C VAL A 221 19.13 0.22 21.03
N MET A 222 20.30 -0.18 21.53
CA MET A 222 21.49 0.66 21.54
C MET A 222 21.99 0.95 20.12
N ALA A 223 21.96 -0.05 19.23
CA ALA A 223 22.33 0.14 17.82
C ALA A 223 21.38 1.12 17.11
N ALA A 224 20.06 1.02 17.35
CA ALA A 224 19.07 1.94 16.80
C ALA A 224 19.24 3.37 17.36
N ALA A 225 19.47 3.52 18.68
CA ALA A 225 19.74 4.80 19.32
C ALA A 225 20.97 5.47 18.71
N LYS A 226 22.07 4.73 18.56
CA LYS A 226 23.31 5.22 17.94
C LYS A 226 23.09 5.64 16.48
N ALA A 227 22.33 4.86 15.71
CA ALA A 227 21.99 5.21 14.33
C ALA A 227 21.17 6.51 14.24
N SER A 228 20.40 6.82 15.30
CA SER A 228 19.62 8.07 15.45
C SER A 228 20.41 9.22 16.08
N GLY A 229 21.73 9.05 16.29
CA GLY A 229 22.60 10.08 16.89
C GLY A 229 22.56 10.14 18.41
N VAL A 230 21.88 9.20 19.08
CA VAL A 230 21.83 9.11 20.55
C VAL A 230 22.94 8.15 21.00
N ILE A 231 23.90 8.66 21.77
CA ILE A 231 25.03 7.87 22.29
C ILE A 231 24.81 7.64 23.78
N VAL A 232 24.64 6.39 24.18
CA VAL A 232 24.56 5.95 25.56
C VAL A 232 25.36 4.67 25.71
N ASP A 233 26.12 4.55 26.80
CA ASP A 233 26.89 3.32 27.11
C ASP A 233 25.98 2.24 27.71
N LYS A 234 24.92 2.68 28.40
CA LYS A 234 23.93 1.79 28.99
C LYS A 234 22.56 2.45 29.00
N VAL A 235 21.58 1.79 28.41
CA VAL A 235 20.17 2.24 28.49
C VAL A 235 19.61 1.89 29.87
N GLU A 236 19.04 2.88 30.55
CA GLU A 236 18.40 2.71 31.86
C GLU A 236 16.88 2.74 31.75
N SER A 237 16.33 3.54 30.85
CA SER A 237 14.89 3.56 30.59
C SER A 237 14.55 3.95 29.15
N ILE A 238 13.38 3.49 28.71
CA ILE A 238 12.75 3.87 27.46
C ILE A 238 11.33 4.31 27.76
N ALA A 239 10.92 5.47 27.28
CA ALA A 239 9.57 5.96 27.42
C ALA A 239 9.05 6.58 26.12
N ILE A 240 7.73 6.65 25.98
CA ILE A 240 7.12 7.41 24.87
C ILE A 240 7.21 8.87 25.21
N GLY A 241 7.91 9.65 24.38
CA GLY A 241 8.03 11.12 24.53
C GLY A 241 6.79 11.82 23.98
N GLN A 242 6.46 11.57 22.75
CA GLN A 242 5.29 12.15 22.09
C GLN A 242 4.51 11.08 21.35
N ARG A 243 3.19 11.27 21.27
CA ARG A 243 2.32 10.52 20.40
C ARG A 243 1.89 11.38 19.21
N GLY A 244 1.71 10.74 18.06
CA GLY A 244 1.12 11.37 16.89
C GLY A 244 -0.40 11.48 17.00
N GLU A 245 -1.01 12.00 15.95
CA GLU A 245 -2.47 12.18 15.84
C GLU A 245 -3.22 10.83 15.89
N SER A 246 -2.61 9.79 15.36
CA SER A 246 -3.14 8.40 15.39
C SER A 246 -2.94 7.69 16.74
N GLY A 247 -2.34 8.35 17.72
CA GLY A 247 -1.99 7.77 19.02
C GLY A 247 -0.72 6.92 19.02
N ARG A 248 -0.08 6.69 17.86
CA ARG A 248 1.18 5.96 17.76
C ARG A 248 2.33 6.76 18.38
N ALA A 249 3.34 6.05 18.88
CA ALA A 249 4.55 6.69 19.38
C ALA A 249 5.25 7.44 18.23
N LYS A 250 5.39 8.76 18.37
CA LYS A 250 6.12 9.63 17.43
C LYS A 250 7.59 9.77 17.83
N THR A 251 7.86 9.87 19.12
CA THR A 251 9.21 9.93 19.65
C THR A 251 9.37 9.00 20.83
N LEU A 252 10.55 8.40 20.95
CA LEU A 252 10.98 7.67 22.13
C LEU A 252 12.02 8.49 22.88
N LEU A 253 11.91 8.51 24.20
CA LEU A 253 12.93 9.06 25.10
C LEU A 253 13.75 7.88 25.62
N ILE A 254 15.04 7.91 25.33
CA ILE A 254 16.01 6.92 25.82
C ILE A 254 16.90 7.65 26.82
N SER A 255 16.93 7.20 28.06
CA SER A 255 17.87 7.67 29.06
C SER A 255 18.83 6.58 29.47
N GLY A 256 20.05 6.99 29.79
CA GLY A 256 21.11 6.07 30.13
C GLY A 256 22.36 6.82 30.62
N LYS A 257 23.40 6.05 30.93
CA LYS A 257 24.71 6.57 31.28
C LYS A 257 25.55 6.69 30.01
N SER A 258 26.27 7.80 29.91
CA SER A 258 27.33 8.07 28.93
C SER A 258 28.68 8.14 29.61
#